data_e025a30b8bd4a728dc5b96e758715df4
#
_entry.id   e025a30b8bd4a728dc5b96e758715df4
#
_cell.length_a   1.000
_cell.length_b   1.000
_cell.length_c   1.000
_cell.angle_alpha   90.00
_cell.angle_beta   90.00
_cell.angle_gamma   90.00
#
_symmetry.space_group_name_H-M   'P 1'
#
loop_
_entity.id
_entity.type
_entity.pdbx_description
1 polymer ?
#
loop_
_entity_poly.entity_id
_entity_poly.type
_entity_poly.pdbx_seq_one_letter_code
_entity_poly.pdbx_strand_id
1 'polypeptide(L)' 'MQFETLTVSLENHIATVRLNRPDKANAMNAAMWQEIRQAFQWVDATPEARVAVLQ' A
#
# COMPACT_ATOMS: atom_id res chain seq x y z
N MET A 1 -5.69 -7.93 -4.45
CA MET A 1 -5.24 -6.63 -4.98
C MET A 1 -3.75 -6.66 -5.20
N GLN A 2 -3.32 -6.26 -6.38
CA GLN A 2 -1.90 -6.32 -6.75
C GLN A 2 -1.44 -5.00 -7.33
N PHE A 3 -0.24 -4.61 -6.93
CA PHE A 3 0.40 -3.42 -7.43
C PHE A 3 1.81 -3.75 -7.90
N GLU A 4 2.37 -2.90 -8.74
CA GLU A 4 3.74 -3.08 -9.24
C GLU A 4 4.77 -2.53 -8.27
N THR A 5 4.44 -1.45 -7.58
CA THR A 5 5.39 -0.73 -6.72
C THR A 5 5.14 -0.93 -5.24
N LEU A 6 4.03 -1.60 -4.89
CA LEU A 6 3.66 -1.83 -3.50
C LEU A 6 3.24 -3.26 -3.29
N THR A 7 3.26 -3.69 -2.04
CA THR A 7 2.51 -4.86 -1.59
C THR A 7 1.55 -4.42 -0.51
N VAL A 8 0.35 -5.00 -0.51
CA VAL A 8 -0.68 -4.69 0.49
C VAL A 8 -1.09 -5.99 1.14
N SER A 9 -1.12 -5.99 2.45
CA SER A 9 -1.58 -7.15 3.22
C SER A 9 -2.54 -6.70 4.31
N LEU A 10 -3.42 -7.61 4.73
CA LEU A 10 -4.35 -7.36 5.81
C LEU A 10 -4.28 -8.53 6.78
N GLU A 11 -3.95 -8.24 8.01
CA GLU A 11 -3.83 -9.25 9.06
C GLU A 11 -4.16 -8.61 10.39
N ASN A 12 -5.02 -9.25 11.16
CA ASN A 12 -5.41 -8.77 12.49
C ASN A 12 -5.93 -7.33 12.45
N HIS A 13 -6.70 -7.01 11.40
CA HIS A 13 -7.28 -5.67 11.19
C HIS A 13 -6.22 -4.60 10.90
N ILE A 14 -5.00 -5.00 10.59
CA ILE A 14 -3.93 -4.07 10.24
C ILE A 14 -3.62 -4.24 8.75
N ALA A 15 -3.82 -3.17 7.99
CA ALA A 15 -3.45 -3.13 6.59
C ALA A 15 -2.03 -2.58 6.49
N THR A 16 -1.13 -3.36 5.91
CA THR A 16 0.25 -2.94 5.72
C THR A 16 0.47 -2.66 4.25
N VAL A 17 0.86 -1.43 3.94
CA VAL A 17 1.23 -1.01 2.58
C VAL A 17 2.74 -0.86 2.57
N ARG A 18 3.42 -1.75 1.86
CA ARG A 18 4.88 -1.75 1.82
C ARG A 18 5.35 -1.30 0.45
N LEU A 19 6.25 -0.34 0.43
CA LEU A 19 6.87 0.10 -0.82
C LEU A 19 7.85 -0.95 -1.27
N ASN A 20 7.77 -1.34 -2.54
CA ASN A 20 8.54 -2.47 -3.05
C ASN A 20 9.35 -2.05 -4.27
N ARG A 21 10.32 -1.16 -4.07
CA ARG A 21 11.23 -0.71 -5.11
C ARG A 21 12.65 -0.64 -4.59
N PRO A 22 13.24 -1.78 -4.22
CA PRO A 22 14.57 -1.78 -3.61
C PRO A 22 15.67 -1.30 -4.56
N ASP A 23 15.53 -1.53 -5.85
CA ASP A 23 16.52 -1.13 -6.83
C ASP A 23 16.55 0.38 -7.04
N LYS A 24 15.49 1.07 -6.64
CA LYS A 24 15.38 2.52 -6.77
C LYS A 24 15.41 3.20 -5.40
N ALA A 25 15.83 2.48 -4.36
CA ALA A 25 15.84 2.99 -3.00
C ALA A 25 14.49 3.60 -2.61
N ASN A 26 13.41 3.03 -3.11
CA ASN A 26 12.04 3.49 -2.86
C ASN A 26 11.81 4.91 -3.35
N ALA A 27 12.49 5.30 -4.43
CA ALA A 27 12.24 6.61 -5.02
C ALA A 27 10.79 6.73 -5.47
N MET A 28 10.14 7.80 -5.09
CA MET A 28 8.75 8.02 -5.43
C MET A 28 8.64 8.46 -6.89
N ASN A 29 7.69 7.89 -7.61
CA ASN A 29 7.36 8.32 -8.97
C ASN A 29 5.86 8.38 -9.12
N ALA A 30 5.39 8.77 -10.31
CA ALA A 30 3.95 8.95 -10.53
C ALA A 30 3.19 7.65 -10.33
N ALA A 31 3.74 6.53 -10.80
CA ALA A 31 3.06 5.24 -10.66
C ALA A 31 2.93 4.84 -9.18
N MET A 32 3.98 5.06 -8.40
CA MET A 32 3.95 4.74 -6.97
C MET A 32 2.93 5.60 -6.23
N TRP A 33 2.89 6.90 -6.52
CA TRP A 33 1.92 7.79 -5.89
C TRP A 33 0.49 7.36 -6.20
N GLN A 34 0.24 6.99 -7.45
CA GLN A 34 -1.08 6.56 -7.87
C GLN A 34 -1.48 5.27 -7.15
N GLU A 35 -0.53 4.34 -7.02
CA GLU A 35 -0.81 3.08 -6.35
C GLU A 35 -1.03 3.27 -4.86
N ILE A 36 -0.28 4.17 -4.21
CA ILE A 36 -0.49 4.50 -2.81
C ILE A 36 -1.92 5.02 -2.62
N ARG A 37 -2.37 5.91 -3.50
CA ARG A 37 -3.73 6.43 -3.43
C ARG A 37 -4.74 5.30 -3.53
N GLN A 38 -4.57 4.41 -4.50
CA GLN A 38 -5.48 3.29 -4.68
C GLN A 38 -5.47 2.35 -3.49
N ALA A 39 -4.30 2.11 -2.91
CA ALA A 39 -4.19 1.24 -1.74
C ALA A 39 -4.96 1.82 -0.56
N PHE A 40 -4.85 3.12 -0.30
CA PHE A 40 -5.55 3.72 0.81
C PHE A 40 -7.05 3.86 0.54
N GLN A 41 -7.45 4.01 -0.71
CA GLN A 41 -8.88 3.94 -1.05
C GLN A 41 -9.44 2.55 -0.73
N TRP A 42 -8.67 1.51 -1.03
CA TRP A 42 -9.08 0.16 -0.69
C TRP A 42 -9.20 -0.02 0.82
N VAL A 43 -8.25 0.51 1.58
CA VAL A 43 -8.30 0.44 3.04
C VAL A 43 -9.56 1.10 3.56
N ASP A 44 -9.89 2.29 3.05
CA ASP A 44 -11.10 3.00 3.46
C ASP A 44 -12.37 2.22 3.14
N ALA A 45 -12.36 1.44 2.08
CA ALA A 45 -13.52 0.68 1.65
C ALA A 45 -13.59 -0.71 2.29
N THR A 46 -12.61 -1.07 3.11
CA THR A 46 -12.51 -2.40 3.72
C THR A 46 -12.75 -2.29 5.22
N PRO A 47 -13.93 -2.68 5.71
CA PRO A 47 -14.25 -2.54 7.14
C PRO A 47 -13.30 -3.29 8.06
N GLU A 48 -12.71 -4.37 7.58
CA GLU A 48 -11.77 -5.17 8.36
C GLU A 48 -10.45 -4.46 8.61
N ALA A 49 -10.12 -3.47 7.79
CA ALA A 49 -8.88 -2.73 7.92
C ALA A 49 -9.10 -1.54 8.85
N ARG A 50 -8.71 -1.68 10.09
CA ARG A 50 -8.92 -0.64 11.10
C ARG A 50 -7.71 0.27 11.28
N VAL A 51 -6.53 -0.23 10.92
CA VAL A 51 -5.28 0.52 11.02
C VAL A 51 -4.52 0.31 9.73
N ALA A 52 -3.91 1.37 9.22
CA ALA A 52 -3.06 1.29 8.03
C ALA A 52 -1.64 1.69 8.40
N VAL A 53 -0.68 0.89 7.95
CA VAL A 53 0.74 1.13 8.19
C VAL A 53 1.42 1.25 6.84
N LEU A 54 2.20 2.30 6.65
CA LEU A 54 3.00 2.51 5.45
C LEU A 54 4.47 2.26 5.80
N GLN A 55 5.09 1.34 5.07
CA GLN A 55 6.50 1.01 5.29
C GLN A 55 7.36 1.28 4.07
#